data_bc852bfcf7fa2e00521d0b0177ba7d3e
#
_entry.id   bc852bfcf7fa2e00521d0b0177ba7d3e
#
_cell.length_a   1.000
_cell.length_b   1.000
_cell.length_c   1.000
_cell.angle_alpha   90.00
_cell.angle_beta   90.00
_cell.angle_gamma   90.00
#
_symmetry.space_group_name_H-M   'P 1'
#
loop_
_entity.id
_entity.type
_entity.pdbx_description
1 polymer ?
#
loop_
_entity_poly.entity_id
_entity_poly.type
_entity_poly.pdbx_seq_one_letter_code
_entity_poly.pdbx_strand_id
1 'polypeptide(L)'
;YYGQELNTSTYNLARMNMFLHGIAPENQKLRNGDTLDGDWPTGEETDFHMVLMNPPYSAKWSAAAGFLQDERFSDYGVLAPKSKADYAFLLHGLYHLKNNGTMAIVLPHGVLFRGAAEGKIREKLLRSGNIYAVIGLPANLFYNTSIPTCIIVLKKHRDGRDVLFIDASKKFNKGKKQNEMTDEHIDEVMELYSKRETVEKESFLASF
;
A
#
# COMPACT_ATOMS: atom_id res chain seq x y z
N TYR A 1 17.97 0.75 0.22
CA TYR A 1 16.70 0.51 0.94
C TYR A 1 16.39 1.72 1.80
N TYR A 2 15.17 2.26 1.68
CA TYR A 2 14.69 3.39 2.46
C TYR A 2 13.49 2.95 3.28
N GLY A 3 13.35 3.46 4.50
CA GLY A 3 12.21 3.18 5.36
C GLY A 3 12.12 4.16 6.52
N GLN A 4 10.92 4.41 6.99
CA GLN A 4 10.68 5.29 8.13
C GLN A 4 9.74 4.58 9.12
N GLU A 5 10.07 4.62 10.39
CA GLU A 5 9.32 3.97 11.47
C GLU A 5 9.24 4.88 12.69
N LEU A 6 8.04 5.13 13.16
CA LEU A 6 7.78 6.00 14.31
C LEU A 6 8.25 5.38 15.62
N ASN A 7 8.00 4.09 15.80
CA ASN A 7 8.33 3.38 17.04
C ASN A 7 9.82 3.02 17.06
N THR A 8 10.57 3.55 18.02
CA THR A 8 12.02 3.35 18.14
C THR A 8 12.41 1.88 18.28
N SER A 9 11.63 1.07 19.03
CA SER A 9 11.92 -0.36 19.19
C SER A 9 11.74 -1.10 17.86
N THR A 10 10.66 -0.82 17.12
CA THR A 10 10.40 -1.38 15.79
C THR A 10 11.45 -0.93 14.77
N TYR A 11 11.86 0.34 14.83
CA TYR A 11 12.96 0.85 14.03
C TYR A 11 14.28 0.09 14.26
N ASN A 12 14.63 -0.16 15.51
CA ASN A 12 15.83 -0.92 15.84
C ASN A 12 15.73 -2.39 15.37
N LEU A 13 14.54 -3.01 15.52
CA LEU A 13 14.28 -4.35 15.00
C LEU A 13 14.39 -4.41 13.47
N ALA A 14 13.87 -3.40 12.77
CA ALA A 14 13.98 -3.32 11.31
C ALA A 14 15.44 -3.25 10.86
N ARG A 15 16.27 -2.44 11.51
CA ARG A 15 17.72 -2.36 11.22
C ARG A 15 18.42 -3.71 11.45
N MET A 16 18.13 -4.36 12.58
CA MET A 16 18.67 -5.67 12.90
C MET A 16 18.25 -6.71 11.85
N ASN A 17 16.97 -6.70 11.48
CA ASN A 17 16.43 -7.63 10.48
C ASN A 17 17.11 -7.44 9.12
N MET A 18 17.28 -6.22 8.66
CA MET A 18 18.00 -5.94 7.41
C MET A 18 19.45 -6.44 7.46
N PHE A 19 20.13 -6.23 8.58
CA PHE A 19 21.49 -6.74 8.79
C PHE A 19 21.54 -8.27 8.70
N LEU A 20 20.61 -8.97 9.37
CA LEU A 20 20.51 -10.43 9.31
C LEU A 20 20.22 -10.98 7.91
N HIS A 21 19.58 -10.18 7.05
CA HIS A 21 19.34 -10.49 5.64
C HIS A 21 20.49 -10.05 4.73
N GLY A 22 21.66 -9.70 5.26
CA GLY A 22 22.86 -9.37 4.50
C GLY A 22 22.83 -7.97 3.85
N ILE A 23 21.91 -7.09 4.25
CA ILE A 23 21.90 -5.72 3.75
C ILE A 23 22.98 -4.92 4.48
N ALA A 24 23.98 -4.47 3.75
CA ALA A 24 25.07 -3.69 4.31
C ALA A 24 24.58 -2.38 4.93
N PRO A 25 25.18 -1.90 6.06
CA PRO A 25 24.72 -0.72 6.80
C PRO A 25 24.58 0.54 5.94
N GLU A 26 25.48 0.76 5.00
CA GLU A 26 25.46 1.89 4.06
C GLU A 26 24.27 1.88 3.12
N ASN A 27 23.65 0.71 2.90
CA ASN A 27 22.46 0.53 2.08
C ASN A 27 21.16 0.59 2.90
N GLN A 28 21.25 0.72 4.22
CA GLN A 28 20.12 0.81 5.14
C GLN A 28 19.80 2.28 5.46
N LYS A 29 19.09 2.94 4.58
CA LYS A 29 18.62 4.31 4.78
C LYS A 29 17.30 4.28 5.58
N LEU A 30 17.41 4.03 6.88
CA LEU A 30 16.26 3.99 7.78
C LEU A 30 16.24 5.21 8.70
N ARG A 31 15.07 5.80 8.90
CA ARG A 31 14.85 6.93 9.80
C ARG A 31 13.85 6.58 10.89
N ASN A 32 14.15 6.95 12.14
CA ASN A 32 13.16 6.92 13.21
C ASN A 32 12.39 8.25 13.21
N GLY A 33 11.13 8.22 12.80
CA GLY A 33 10.29 9.41 12.68
C GLY A 33 8.89 9.09 12.13
N ASP A 34 8.00 10.08 12.22
CA ASP A 34 6.64 9.96 11.67
C ASP A 34 6.65 10.18 10.16
N THR A 35 6.23 9.16 9.42
CA THR A 35 6.16 9.19 7.95
C THR A 35 5.21 10.27 7.42
N LEU A 36 4.14 10.57 8.15
CA LEU A 36 3.12 11.51 7.69
C LEU A 36 3.42 12.95 8.11
N ASP A 37 4.05 13.14 9.26
CA ASP A 37 4.31 14.47 9.81
C ASP A 37 5.48 15.17 9.11
N GLY A 38 6.51 14.42 8.71
CA GLY A 38 7.64 14.95 7.96
C GLY A 38 7.92 14.14 6.70
N ASP A 39 7.95 14.81 5.55
CA ASP A 39 8.37 14.16 4.30
C ASP A 39 9.82 13.67 4.40
N TRP A 40 10.07 12.45 3.95
CA TRP A 40 11.38 11.84 3.89
C TRP A 40 11.40 10.63 2.96
N PRO A 41 12.48 10.38 2.20
CA PRO A 41 13.72 11.14 2.16
C PRO A 41 13.61 12.44 1.38
N THR A 42 14.33 13.48 1.83
CA THR A 42 14.43 14.77 1.17
C THR A 42 15.89 15.11 0.91
N GLY A 43 16.16 15.77 -0.22
CA GLY A 43 17.52 16.20 -0.60
C GLY A 43 18.43 15.08 -1.15
N GLU A 44 17.92 13.87 -1.25
CA GLU A 44 18.52 12.71 -1.94
C GLU A 44 17.61 12.26 -3.09
N GLU A 45 17.94 11.18 -3.77
CA GLU A 45 17.01 10.57 -4.74
C GLU A 45 15.76 10.06 -4.00
N THR A 46 14.63 10.69 -4.26
CA THR A 46 13.37 10.44 -3.55
C THR A 46 12.39 9.59 -4.35
N ASP A 47 12.72 9.30 -5.60
CA ASP A 47 11.89 8.52 -6.51
C ASP A 47 12.33 7.06 -6.54
N PHE A 48 11.45 6.15 -6.17
CA PHE A 48 11.73 4.72 -6.07
C PHE A 48 11.08 3.93 -7.19
N HIS A 49 11.78 2.91 -7.70
CA HIS A 49 11.20 1.94 -8.65
C HIS A 49 10.17 1.04 -7.98
N MET A 50 10.36 0.78 -6.69
CA MET A 50 9.47 -0.08 -5.91
C MET A 50 9.18 0.54 -4.55
N VAL A 51 7.91 0.56 -4.19
CA VAL A 51 7.42 0.95 -2.85
C VAL A 51 6.56 -0.19 -2.31
N LEU A 52 6.95 -0.73 -1.16
CA LEU A 52 6.20 -1.78 -0.46
C LEU A 52 5.81 -1.28 0.92
N MET A 53 4.52 -1.32 1.25
CA MET A 53 4.03 -0.80 2.52
C MET A 53 3.01 -1.73 3.17
N ASN A 54 3.12 -1.89 4.47
CA ASN A 54 2.06 -2.46 5.33
C ASN A 54 1.90 -1.52 6.53
N PRO A 55 1.25 -0.36 6.35
CA PRO A 55 1.11 0.65 7.40
C PRO A 55 0.14 0.20 8.50
N PRO A 56 0.16 0.85 9.67
CA PRO A 56 -0.83 0.58 10.72
C PRO A 56 -2.24 0.93 10.23
N TYR A 57 -3.15 -0.06 10.24
CA TYR A 57 -4.50 0.09 9.70
C TYR A 57 -5.33 1.10 10.51
N SER A 58 -5.97 2.03 9.81
CA SER A 58 -6.82 3.07 10.39
C SER A 58 -6.14 3.85 11.53
N ALA A 59 -4.84 4.09 11.42
CA ALA A 59 -4.12 4.91 12.38
C ALA A 59 -4.65 6.35 12.39
N LYS A 60 -4.57 6.99 13.55
CA LYS A 60 -4.80 8.44 13.66
C LYS A 60 -3.56 9.19 13.20
N TRP A 61 -3.77 10.35 12.59
CA TRP A 61 -2.70 11.27 12.21
C TRP A 61 -3.15 12.72 12.40
N SER A 62 -2.26 13.68 12.26
CA SER A 62 -2.58 15.07 12.55
C SER A 62 -3.63 15.66 11.60
N ALA A 63 -3.57 15.31 10.32
CA ALA A 63 -4.40 15.87 9.24
C ALA A 63 -4.53 17.41 9.35
N ALA A 64 -3.42 18.08 9.73
CA ALA A 64 -3.38 19.52 9.88
C ALA A 64 -3.65 20.21 8.53
N ALA A 65 -4.34 21.35 8.53
CA ALA A 65 -4.72 22.05 7.29
C ALA A 65 -3.52 22.40 6.40
N GLY A 66 -2.33 22.59 6.98
CA GLY A 66 -1.08 22.84 6.25
C GLY A 66 -0.72 21.72 5.26
N PHE A 67 -1.16 20.47 5.50
CA PHE A 67 -0.92 19.37 4.57
C PHE A 67 -1.67 19.51 3.24
N LEU A 68 -2.65 20.40 3.13
CA LEU A 68 -3.26 20.74 1.83
C LEU A 68 -2.27 21.46 0.88
N GLN A 69 -1.16 21.98 1.41
CA GLN A 69 -0.07 22.58 0.63
C GLN A 69 1.12 21.64 0.46
N ASP A 70 1.12 20.49 1.11
CA ASP A 70 2.16 19.47 0.98
C ASP A 70 1.99 18.74 -0.38
N GLU A 71 3.06 18.68 -1.16
CA GLU A 71 3.03 18.11 -2.52
C GLU A 71 2.54 16.65 -2.57
N ARG A 72 2.70 15.91 -1.48
CA ARG A 72 2.18 14.54 -1.35
C ARG A 72 0.65 14.47 -1.43
N PHE A 73 -0.04 15.53 -1.01
CA PHE A 73 -1.50 15.54 -0.80
C PHE A 73 -2.23 16.65 -1.56
N SER A 74 -1.54 17.75 -1.90
CA SER A 74 -2.15 18.97 -2.46
C SER A 74 -3.00 18.73 -3.70
N ASP A 75 -2.55 17.84 -4.56
CA ASP A 75 -3.25 17.48 -5.79
C ASP A 75 -4.65 16.90 -5.58
N TYR A 76 -4.93 16.35 -4.42
CA TYR A 76 -6.22 15.69 -4.14
C TYR A 76 -7.29 16.65 -3.64
N GLY A 77 -6.91 17.87 -3.21
CA GLY A 77 -7.82 18.91 -2.72
C GLY A 77 -8.53 18.56 -1.42
N VAL A 78 -8.27 17.39 -0.85
CA VAL A 78 -8.79 16.91 0.44
C VAL A 78 -7.73 16.04 1.10
N LEU A 79 -7.74 16.00 2.45
CA LEU A 79 -6.88 15.11 3.22
C LEU A 79 -7.62 13.84 3.61
N ALA A 80 -6.88 12.75 3.80
CA ALA A 80 -7.40 11.55 4.47
C ALA A 80 -7.97 11.93 5.85
N PRO A 81 -9.02 11.26 6.33
CA PRO A 81 -9.61 11.59 7.63
C PRO A 81 -8.60 11.48 8.77
N LYS A 82 -8.64 12.42 9.72
CA LYS A 82 -7.78 12.42 10.91
C LYS A 82 -7.79 11.09 11.69
N SER A 83 -8.91 10.38 11.64
CA SER A 83 -9.10 9.09 12.32
C SER A 83 -8.64 7.88 11.50
N LYS A 84 -8.21 8.07 10.23
CA LYS A 84 -7.88 6.99 9.29
C LYS A 84 -6.83 7.45 8.28
N ALA A 85 -5.57 7.22 8.59
CA ALA A 85 -4.43 7.61 7.77
C ALA A 85 -4.20 6.71 6.55
N ASP A 86 -5.05 5.72 6.31
CA ASP A 86 -4.84 4.70 5.27
C ASP A 86 -4.45 5.32 3.91
N TYR A 87 -5.24 6.30 3.45
CA TYR A 87 -4.93 7.02 2.21
C TYR A 87 -3.75 7.99 2.33
N ALA A 88 -3.45 8.53 3.51
CA ALA A 88 -2.27 9.38 3.66
C ALA A 88 -0.98 8.59 3.44
N PHE A 89 -0.88 7.36 3.97
CA PHE A 89 0.23 6.45 3.67
C PHE A 89 0.29 6.07 2.20
N LEU A 90 -0.86 5.77 1.58
CA LEU A 90 -0.92 5.45 0.15
C LEU A 90 -0.39 6.61 -0.71
N LEU A 91 -0.83 7.84 -0.44
CA LEU A 91 -0.41 9.02 -1.18
C LEU A 91 1.07 9.35 -0.96
N HIS A 92 1.59 9.19 0.27
CA HIS A 92 3.01 9.33 0.55
C HIS A 92 3.85 8.36 -0.29
N GLY A 93 3.51 7.08 -0.30
CA GLY A 93 4.22 6.09 -1.10
C GLY A 93 4.12 6.36 -2.61
N LEU A 94 2.95 6.79 -3.09
CA LEU A 94 2.75 7.12 -4.50
C LEU A 94 3.55 8.38 -4.91
N TYR A 95 3.66 9.37 -4.03
CA TYR A 95 4.46 10.57 -4.28
C TYR A 95 5.92 10.20 -4.57
N HIS A 96 6.52 9.35 -3.75
CA HIS A 96 7.90 8.89 -3.89
C HIS A 96 8.12 7.83 -4.97
N LEU A 97 7.10 7.43 -5.71
CA LEU A 97 7.22 6.44 -6.76
C LEU A 97 7.71 7.07 -8.06
N LYS A 98 8.68 6.46 -8.74
CA LYS A 98 9.08 6.81 -10.11
C LYS A 98 7.93 6.62 -11.09
N ASN A 99 7.98 7.33 -12.22
CA ASN A 99 6.97 7.23 -13.28
C ASN A 99 6.78 5.80 -13.81
N ASN A 100 7.85 5.01 -13.88
CA ASN A 100 7.83 3.59 -14.27
C ASN A 100 7.85 2.64 -13.07
N GLY A 101 7.67 3.17 -11.86
CA GLY A 101 7.70 2.39 -10.62
C GLY A 101 6.39 1.63 -10.36
N THR A 102 6.48 0.70 -9.43
CA THR A 102 5.33 -0.06 -8.93
C THR A 102 5.27 0.02 -7.41
N MET A 103 4.10 0.33 -6.87
CA MET A 103 3.85 0.31 -5.44
C MET A 103 2.84 -0.77 -5.10
N ALA A 104 3.06 -1.48 -4.01
CA ALA A 104 2.07 -2.36 -3.39
C ALA A 104 1.88 -1.98 -1.92
N ILE A 105 0.62 -1.79 -1.52
CA ILE A 105 0.26 -1.43 -0.15
C ILE A 105 -0.85 -2.32 0.37
N VAL A 106 -0.66 -2.86 1.58
CA VAL A 106 -1.68 -3.65 2.28
C VAL A 106 -2.55 -2.73 3.11
N LEU A 107 -3.86 -2.78 2.89
CA LEU A 107 -4.83 -1.92 3.55
C LEU A 107 -6.10 -2.70 3.94
N PRO A 108 -6.89 -2.23 4.92
CA PRO A 108 -8.18 -2.84 5.25
C PRO A 108 -9.20 -2.61 4.12
N HIS A 109 -10.11 -3.54 3.89
CA HIS A 109 -11.13 -3.45 2.84
C HIS A 109 -11.94 -2.15 2.87
N GLY A 110 -12.07 -1.50 4.03
CA GLY A 110 -12.78 -0.23 4.17
C GLY A 110 -12.33 0.85 3.18
N VAL A 111 -11.06 0.85 2.77
CA VAL A 111 -10.53 1.82 1.80
C VAL A 111 -11.19 1.73 0.43
N LEU A 112 -11.79 0.59 0.09
CA LEU A 112 -12.42 0.35 -1.20
C LEU A 112 -13.81 0.98 -1.33
N PHE A 113 -14.51 1.22 -0.21
CA PHE A 113 -15.91 1.66 -0.24
C PHE A 113 -16.25 2.85 0.64
N ARG A 114 -15.38 3.26 1.59
CA ARG A 114 -15.66 4.45 2.39
C ARG A 114 -15.77 5.69 1.50
N GLY A 115 -16.75 6.54 1.80
CA GLY A 115 -17.08 7.75 1.05
C GLY A 115 -16.31 8.98 1.53
N ALA A 116 -16.93 10.16 1.39
CA ALA A 116 -16.39 11.47 1.77
C ALA A 116 -14.98 11.73 1.20
N ALA A 117 -14.01 12.14 2.03
CA ALA A 117 -12.66 12.45 1.60
C ALA A 117 -11.95 11.25 0.93
N GLU A 118 -12.08 10.05 1.51
CA GLU A 118 -11.48 8.84 0.95
C GLU A 118 -12.08 8.51 -0.44
N GLY A 119 -13.39 8.72 -0.63
CA GLY A 119 -14.04 8.56 -1.93
C GLY A 119 -13.49 9.51 -2.98
N LYS A 120 -13.26 10.79 -2.63
CA LYS A 120 -12.68 11.79 -3.55
C LYS A 120 -11.24 11.44 -3.95
N ILE A 121 -10.42 11.03 -2.98
CA ILE A 121 -9.04 10.59 -3.25
C ILE A 121 -9.05 9.38 -4.17
N ARG A 122 -9.87 8.38 -3.88
CA ARG A 122 -9.99 7.16 -4.69
C ARG A 122 -10.46 7.45 -6.11
N GLU A 123 -11.47 8.32 -6.27
CA GLU A 123 -11.93 8.76 -7.59
C GLU A 123 -10.80 9.39 -8.40
N LYS A 124 -10.02 10.28 -7.79
CA LYS A 124 -8.89 10.92 -8.48
C LYS A 124 -7.82 9.90 -8.89
N LEU A 125 -7.46 8.97 -8.01
CA LEU A 125 -6.53 7.89 -8.31
C LEU A 125 -7.01 7.01 -9.49
N LEU A 126 -8.31 6.71 -9.55
CA LEU A 126 -8.91 5.98 -10.67
C LEU A 126 -8.84 6.77 -11.96
N ARG A 127 -9.27 8.04 -11.94
CA ARG A 127 -9.25 8.93 -13.12
C ARG A 127 -7.84 9.14 -13.66
N SER A 128 -6.84 9.20 -12.80
CA SER A 128 -5.42 9.31 -13.19
C SER A 128 -4.81 7.98 -13.64
N GLY A 129 -5.56 6.86 -13.56
CA GLY A 129 -5.07 5.52 -13.93
C GLY A 129 -4.03 4.94 -12.96
N ASN A 130 -3.88 5.51 -11.75
CA ASN A 130 -2.85 5.07 -10.83
C ASN A 130 -3.16 3.71 -10.18
N ILE A 131 -4.43 3.35 -9.99
CA ILE A 131 -4.80 2.03 -9.43
C ILE A 131 -4.68 0.99 -10.54
N TYR A 132 -3.73 0.08 -10.40
CA TYR A 132 -3.43 -0.96 -11.37
C TYR A 132 -4.15 -2.28 -11.07
N ALA A 133 -4.12 -2.70 -9.80
CA ALA A 133 -4.83 -3.89 -9.36
C ALA A 133 -5.28 -3.76 -7.90
N VAL A 134 -6.32 -4.50 -7.55
CA VAL A 134 -6.81 -4.70 -6.19
C VAL A 134 -6.91 -6.20 -5.94
N ILE A 135 -6.18 -6.71 -4.95
CA ILE A 135 -6.14 -8.14 -4.61
C ILE A 135 -6.76 -8.30 -3.23
N GLY A 136 -7.95 -8.90 -3.15
CA GLY A 136 -8.62 -9.21 -1.90
C GLY A 136 -7.97 -10.42 -1.23
N LEU A 137 -7.47 -10.26 -0.01
CA LEU A 137 -6.78 -11.29 0.75
C LEU A 137 -7.73 -12.07 1.67
N PRO A 138 -7.37 -13.28 2.10
CA PRO A 138 -8.12 -14.02 3.11
C PRO A 138 -8.25 -13.23 4.42
N ALA A 139 -9.39 -13.35 5.09
CA ALA A 139 -9.53 -12.86 6.45
C ALA A 139 -8.62 -13.63 7.41
N ASN A 140 -8.31 -13.05 8.57
CA ASN A 140 -7.48 -13.68 9.61
C ASN A 140 -6.10 -14.16 9.09
N LEU A 141 -5.48 -13.41 8.17
CA LEU A 141 -4.16 -13.70 7.62
C LEU A 141 -3.04 -13.09 8.45
N PHE A 142 -3.26 -11.92 9.06
CA PHE A 142 -2.25 -11.19 9.80
C PHE A 142 -2.39 -11.36 11.31
N TYR A 143 -1.26 -11.30 12.03
CA TYR A 143 -1.25 -11.32 13.49
C TYR A 143 -2.05 -10.13 14.05
N ASN A 144 -2.70 -10.35 15.18
CA ASN A 144 -3.46 -9.34 15.93
C ASN A 144 -4.67 -8.72 15.21
N THR A 145 -5.09 -9.24 14.06
CA THR A 145 -6.30 -8.79 13.38
C THR A 145 -6.96 -9.91 12.60
N SER A 146 -8.28 -10.01 12.69
CA SER A 146 -9.08 -10.94 11.87
C SER A 146 -9.75 -10.26 10.67
N ILE A 147 -9.57 -8.95 10.52
CA ILE A 147 -10.23 -8.20 9.43
C ILE A 147 -9.70 -8.63 8.06
N PRO A 148 -10.55 -8.70 7.04
CA PRO A 148 -10.10 -8.89 5.68
C PRO A 148 -9.33 -7.64 5.19
N THR A 149 -8.26 -7.88 4.46
CA THR A 149 -7.40 -6.84 3.89
C THR A 149 -7.30 -7.01 2.38
N CYS A 150 -6.76 -6.01 1.71
CA CYS A 150 -6.44 -6.08 0.30
C CYS A 150 -5.05 -5.51 0.04
N ILE A 151 -4.43 -5.95 -1.04
CA ILE A 151 -3.27 -5.28 -1.62
C ILE A 151 -3.79 -4.37 -2.74
N ILE A 152 -3.44 -3.08 -2.66
CA ILE A 152 -3.64 -2.16 -3.78
C ILE A 152 -2.31 -1.99 -4.48
N VAL A 153 -2.26 -2.33 -5.76
CA VAL A 153 -1.10 -2.11 -6.61
C VAL A 153 -1.30 -0.82 -7.40
N LEU A 154 -0.33 0.08 -7.27
CA LEU A 154 -0.34 1.37 -7.95
C LEU A 154 0.83 1.48 -8.92
N LYS A 155 0.58 2.19 -10.02
CA LYS A 155 1.60 2.61 -11.01
C LYS A 155 1.33 4.06 -11.40
N LYS A 156 2.41 4.81 -11.65
CA LYS A 156 2.30 6.10 -12.35
C LYS A 156 2.29 5.82 -13.86
N HIS A 157 2.06 6.80 -14.66
CA HIS A 157 2.19 6.83 -16.14
C HIS A 157 2.11 5.46 -16.82
N ARG A 158 0.90 4.99 -17.05
CA ARG A 158 0.64 3.78 -17.82
C ARG A 158 -0.39 4.05 -18.91
N ASP A 159 -0.35 3.27 -19.95
CA ASP A 159 -1.41 3.24 -20.95
C ASP A 159 -2.65 2.55 -20.38
N GLY A 160 -3.81 3.19 -20.55
CA GLY A 160 -5.08 2.67 -20.05
C GLY A 160 -5.34 2.97 -18.56
N ARG A 161 -6.59 2.75 -18.14
CA ARG A 161 -7.09 3.00 -16.78
C ARG A 161 -7.83 1.81 -16.20
N ASP A 162 -7.82 0.67 -16.90
CA ASP A 162 -8.43 -0.57 -16.45
C ASP A 162 -7.83 -1.02 -15.12
N VAL A 163 -8.67 -1.55 -14.25
CA VAL A 163 -8.27 -2.06 -12.94
C VAL A 163 -8.53 -3.55 -12.87
N LEU A 164 -7.52 -4.32 -12.53
CA LEU A 164 -7.67 -5.75 -12.27
C LEU A 164 -8.08 -5.98 -10.83
N PHE A 165 -9.21 -6.65 -10.61
CA PHE A 165 -9.62 -7.16 -9.31
C PHE A 165 -9.33 -8.66 -9.23
N ILE A 166 -8.69 -9.12 -8.15
CA ILE A 166 -8.43 -10.54 -7.89
C ILE A 166 -9.05 -10.88 -6.53
N ASP A 167 -9.87 -11.91 -6.50
CA ASP A 167 -10.43 -12.46 -5.27
C ASP A 167 -9.61 -13.66 -4.78
N ALA A 168 -8.65 -13.39 -3.89
CA ALA A 168 -7.89 -14.43 -3.21
C ALA A 168 -8.47 -14.79 -1.82
N SER A 169 -9.69 -14.33 -1.49
CA SER A 169 -10.29 -14.52 -0.16
C SER A 169 -10.44 -15.98 0.28
N LYS A 170 -10.44 -16.92 -0.67
CA LYS A 170 -10.54 -18.37 -0.43
C LYS A 170 -9.23 -19.13 -0.62
N LYS A 171 -8.16 -18.46 -1.04
CA LYS A 171 -6.85 -19.08 -1.30
C LYS A 171 -6.02 -19.14 0.00
N PHE A 172 -6.35 -20.06 0.88
CA PHE A 172 -5.64 -20.23 2.15
C PHE A 172 -5.84 -21.62 2.75
N ASN A 173 -4.90 -22.04 3.56
CA ASN A 173 -5.03 -23.15 4.49
C ASN A 173 -5.45 -22.63 5.87
N LYS A 174 -6.43 -23.28 6.50
CA LYS A 174 -6.88 -22.89 7.83
C LYS A 174 -5.87 -23.34 8.88
N GLY A 175 -5.21 -22.40 9.53
CA GLY A 175 -4.32 -22.66 10.66
C GLY A 175 -5.05 -22.65 12.01
N LYS A 176 -4.33 -23.01 13.06
CA LYS A 176 -4.88 -23.04 14.45
C LYS A 176 -5.20 -21.64 15.00
N LYS A 177 -4.38 -20.64 14.69
CA LYS A 177 -4.51 -19.28 15.19
C LYS A 177 -4.87 -18.28 14.08
N GLN A 178 -4.36 -18.49 12.87
CA GLN A 178 -4.56 -17.64 11.70
C GLN A 178 -4.57 -18.49 10.43
N ASN A 179 -5.09 -17.94 9.37
CA ASN A 179 -5.02 -18.53 8.03
C ASN A 179 -3.63 -18.32 7.44
N GLU A 180 -3.24 -19.15 6.49
CA GLU A 180 -1.93 -19.10 5.83
C GLU A 180 -2.10 -19.27 4.33
N MET A 181 -1.47 -18.41 3.56
CA MET A 181 -1.32 -18.61 2.12
C MET A 181 -0.01 -19.37 1.87
N THR A 182 -0.10 -20.46 1.14
CA THR A 182 1.08 -21.22 0.68
C THR A 182 1.66 -20.60 -0.59
N ASP A 183 2.85 -21.07 -0.99
CA ASP A 183 3.47 -20.63 -2.24
C ASP A 183 2.57 -20.91 -3.44
N GLU A 184 1.87 -22.05 -3.46
CA GLU A 184 0.91 -22.38 -4.53
C GLU A 184 -0.24 -21.35 -4.61
N HIS A 185 -0.78 -20.91 -3.46
CA HIS A 185 -1.82 -19.87 -3.45
C HIS A 185 -1.28 -18.53 -3.96
N ILE A 186 -0.02 -18.21 -3.64
CA ILE A 186 0.64 -17.00 -4.11
C ILE A 186 0.88 -17.08 -5.61
N ASP A 187 1.36 -18.22 -6.11
CA ASP A 187 1.61 -18.44 -7.54
C ASP A 187 0.34 -18.33 -8.36
N GLU A 188 -0.80 -18.89 -7.89
CA GLU A 188 -2.11 -18.71 -8.53
C GLU A 188 -2.52 -17.23 -8.62
N VAL A 189 -2.34 -16.46 -7.54
CA VAL A 189 -2.61 -15.00 -7.55
C VAL A 189 -1.69 -14.28 -8.53
N MET A 190 -0.41 -14.64 -8.57
CA MET A 190 0.56 -14.04 -9.48
C MET A 190 0.30 -14.40 -10.95
N GLU A 191 -0.23 -15.59 -11.23
CA GLU A 191 -0.67 -15.96 -12.55
C GLU A 191 -1.85 -15.09 -13.03
N LEU A 192 -2.89 -14.93 -12.21
CA LEU A 192 -4.03 -14.03 -12.49
C LEU A 192 -3.57 -12.58 -12.68
N TYR A 193 -2.65 -12.11 -11.82
CA TYR A 193 -2.08 -10.78 -11.91
C TYR A 193 -1.33 -10.55 -13.23
N SER A 194 -0.57 -11.54 -13.67
CA SER A 194 0.25 -11.46 -14.89
C SER A 194 -0.59 -11.53 -16.17
N LYS A 195 -1.62 -12.37 -16.20
CA LYS A 195 -2.54 -12.53 -17.34
C LYS A 195 -3.43 -11.30 -17.53
N ARG A 196 -3.83 -10.63 -16.46
CA ARG A 196 -4.75 -9.48 -16.47
C ARG A 196 -6.04 -9.74 -17.24
N GLU A 197 -6.65 -10.89 -17.02
CA GLU A 197 -7.88 -11.31 -17.67
C GLU A 197 -9.01 -11.48 -16.68
N THR A 198 -10.25 -11.45 -17.17
CA THR A 198 -11.42 -11.84 -16.37
C THR A 198 -11.52 -13.35 -16.35
N VAL A 199 -11.43 -13.92 -15.15
CA VAL A 199 -11.62 -15.36 -14.89
C VAL A 199 -12.79 -15.51 -13.91
N GLU A 200 -13.77 -16.34 -14.26
CA GLU A 200 -15.00 -16.49 -13.46
C GLU A 200 -14.69 -16.81 -12.00
N LYS A 201 -15.22 -16.01 -11.07
CA LYS A 201 -15.06 -16.12 -9.61
C LYS A 201 -13.64 -15.90 -9.06
N GLU A 202 -12.67 -15.58 -9.91
CA GLU A 202 -11.28 -15.38 -9.48
C GLU A 202 -10.76 -13.98 -9.77
N SER A 203 -11.01 -13.47 -10.96
CA SER A 203 -10.57 -12.11 -11.33
C SER A 203 -11.54 -11.41 -12.26
N PHE A 204 -11.50 -10.07 -12.21
CA PHE A 204 -12.31 -9.21 -13.08
C PHE A 204 -11.48 -8.02 -13.54
N LEU A 205 -11.34 -7.84 -14.85
CA LEU A 205 -10.72 -6.67 -15.44
C LEU A 205 -11.80 -5.63 -15.73
N ALA A 206 -11.85 -4.58 -14.89
CA ALA A 206 -12.77 -3.47 -15.03
C ALA A 206 -12.20 -2.42 -16.00
N SER A 207 -12.90 -2.12 -17.08
CA SER A 207 -12.60 -0.96 -17.94
C SER A 207 -13.04 0.33 -17.25
N PHE A 208 -12.30 1.43 -17.50
CA PHE A 208 -12.63 2.77 -16.97
C PHE A 208 -12.92 3.73 -18.12
#